data_ab4daa4236a76f66038df2b1d9ab5847
#
_entry.id   ab4daa4236a76f66038df2b1d9ab5847
#
_cell.length_a   1.000
_cell.length_b   1.000
_cell.length_c   1.000
_cell.angle_alpha   90.00
_cell.angle_beta   90.00
_cell.angle_gamma   90.00
#
_symmetry.space_group_name_H-M   'P 1'
#
loop_
_entity.id
_entity.type
_entity.pdbx_description
1 polymer ?
#
loop_
_entity_poly.entity_id
_entity_poly.type
_entity_poly.pdbx_seq_one_letter_code
_entity_poly.pdbx_strand_id
1 'polypeptide(L)'
;RRSSSAASDVYKRQTLNISVSIEQELSEISDENELKEFLFEMGMESTGLEKLIKTGYELLGLCTYFTSGPKETRAWTITNSTFAPEAAGKIHTDFKKGFIRAETVSYSEVISAGGWLKAKELGNVRSEGKDYLVKDGDIMNFLFSS
;
A
#
# COMPACT_ATOMS: atom_id res chain seq x y z
N ARG A 1 -31.41 -20.74 8.01
CA ARG A 1 -30.03 -21.14 8.39
C ARG A 1 -29.43 -20.00 9.20
N ARG A 2 -29.29 -20.16 10.51
CA ARG A 2 -28.57 -19.20 11.34
C ARG A 2 -27.09 -19.35 11.04
N SER A 3 -26.50 -18.32 10.42
CA SER A 3 -25.06 -18.24 10.21
C SER A 3 -24.35 -18.13 11.57
N SER A 4 -23.26 -18.81 11.73
CA SER A 4 -22.44 -18.94 12.94
C SER A 4 -21.65 -17.65 13.28
N SER A 5 -22.33 -16.50 13.35
CA SER A 5 -21.76 -15.21 13.70
C SER A 5 -21.05 -15.25 15.07
N ALA A 6 -21.62 -15.94 16.05
CA ALA A 6 -21.05 -16.02 17.40
C ALA A 6 -19.70 -16.79 17.49
N ALA A 7 -19.43 -17.73 16.56
CA ALA A 7 -18.16 -18.48 16.56
C ALA A 7 -17.02 -17.67 15.91
N SER A 8 -17.33 -16.67 15.07
CA SER A 8 -16.32 -15.82 14.44
C SER A 8 -15.73 -14.81 15.43
N ASP A 9 -16.51 -14.30 16.35
CA ASP A 9 -16.07 -13.32 17.34
C ASP A 9 -15.10 -13.91 18.38
N VAL A 10 -15.26 -15.19 18.74
CA VAL A 10 -14.39 -15.87 19.71
C VAL A 10 -12.94 -16.04 19.20
N TYR A 11 -12.76 -16.15 17.87
CA TYR A 11 -11.46 -16.38 17.25
C TYR A 11 -10.91 -15.19 16.46
N LYS A 12 -11.52 -14.00 16.55
CA LYS A 12 -11.21 -12.82 15.69
C LYS A 12 -11.20 -13.16 14.19
N ARG A 13 -12.07 -14.08 13.77
CA ARG A 13 -12.22 -14.42 12.35
C ARG A 13 -13.05 -13.36 11.67
N GLN A 14 -12.49 -12.72 10.68
CA GLN A 14 -13.24 -11.81 9.80
C GLN A 14 -13.90 -12.63 8.70
N THR A 15 -15.15 -12.30 8.38
CA THR A 15 -15.90 -12.91 7.27
C THR A 15 -16.04 -11.86 6.18
N LEU A 16 -15.58 -12.18 4.98
CA LEU A 16 -15.73 -11.33 3.81
C LEU A 16 -16.75 -11.99 2.87
N ASN A 17 -17.84 -11.28 2.58
CA ASN A 17 -18.85 -11.73 1.62
C ASN A 17 -18.49 -11.19 0.24
N ILE A 18 -18.30 -12.09 -0.73
CA ILE A 18 -17.97 -11.76 -2.12
C ILE A 18 -19.02 -12.43 -3.00
N SER A 19 -19.59 -11.70 -3.95
CA SER A 19 -20.47 -12.24 -4.99
C SER A 19 -19.65 -12.52 -6.24
N VAL A 20 -19.44 -13.79 -6.55
CA VAL A 20 -18.63 -14.21 -7.71
C VAL A 20 -19.22 -13.68 -9.03
N SER A 21 -20.55 -13.64 -9.16
CA SER A 21 -21.19 -13.12 -10.37
C SER A 21 -20.92 -11.63 -10.59
N ILE A 22 -21.01 -10.83 -9.51
CA ILE A 22 -20.68 -9.39 -9.58
C ILE A 22 -19.20 -9.17 -9.89
N GLU A 23 -18.30 -9.93 -9.24
CA GLU A 23 -16.86 -9.83 -9.53
C GLU A 23 -16.53 -10.19 -10.97
N GLN A 24 -17.23 -11.15 -11.56
CA GLN A 24 -17.06 -11.47 -12.97
C GLN A 24 -17.50 -10.31 -13.86
N GLU A 25 -18.65 -9.71 -13.63
CA GLU A 25 -19.13 -8.53 -14.38
C GLU A 25 -18.15 -7.36 -14.24
N LEU A 26 -17.69 -7.07 -13.02
CA LEU A 26 -16.69 -6.03 -12.76
C LEU A 26 -15.37 -6.26 -13.49
N SER A 27 -14.93 -7.51 -13.64
CA SER A 27 -13.68 -7.87 -14.34
C SER A 27 -13.73 -7.63 -15.85
N GLU A 28 -14.91 -7.52 -16.44
CA GLU A 28 -15.11 -7.22 -17.86
C GLU A 28 -15.08 -5.72 -18.17
N ILE A 29 -15.22 -4.86 -17.13
CA ILE A 29 -15.18 -3.41 -17.27
C ILE A 29 -13.71 -2.95 -17.31
N SER A 30 -13.27 -2.42 -18.44
CA SER A 30 -11.88 -1.96 -18.63
C SER A 30 -11.68 -0.47 -18.34
N ASP A 31 -12.74 0.33 -18.39
CA ASP A 31 -12.69 1.77 -18.11
C ASP A 31 -12.87 2.04 -16.60
N GLU A 32 -11.93 2.77 -16.01
CA GLU A 32 -11.96 3.07 -14.58
C GLU A 32 -13.16 3.95 -14.16
N ASN A 33 -13.67 4.81 -15.04
CA ASN A 33 -14.80 5.67 -14.70
C ASN A 33 -16.08 4.87 -14.76
N GLU A 34 -16.24 4.02 -15.76
CA GLU A 34 -17.36 3.08 -15.88
C GLU A 34 -17.39 2.13 -14.67
N LEU A 35 -16.23 1.62 -14.26
CA LEU A 35 -16.12 0.78 -13.05
C LEU A 35 -16.58 1.53 -11.78
N LYS A 36 -16.19 2.79 -11.62
CA LYS A 36 -16.60 3.62 -10.48
C LYS A 36 -18.09 3.91 -10.49
N GLU A 37 -18.68 4.21 -11.66
CA GLU A 37 -20.11 4.42 -11.80
C GLU A 37 -20.88 3.16 -11.45
N PHE A 38 -20.46 2.00 -11.96
CA PHE A 38 -21.10 0.72 -11.66
C PHE A 38 -21.03 0.38 -10.16
N LEU A 39 -19.86 0.55 -9.53
CA LEU A 39 -19.71 0.35 -8.08
C LEU A 39 -20.63 1.28 -7.29
N PHE A 40 -20.74 2.55 -7.70
CA PHE A 40 -21.62 3.53 -7.05
C PHE A 40 -23.10 3.14 -7.17
N GLU A 41 -23.55 2.71 -8.35
CA GLU A 41 -24.93 2.23 -8.57
C GLU A 41 -25.27 1.01 -7.73
N MET A 42 -24.29 0.12 -7.53
CA MET A 42 -24.43 -1.07 -6.68
C MET A 42 -24.30 -0.77 -5.18
N GLY A 43 -24.03 0.49 -4.79
CA GLY A 43 -23.79 0.86 -3.40
C GLY A 43 -22.50 0.25 -2.82
N MET A 44 -21.52 -0.04 -3.68
CA MET A 44 -20.23 -0.64 -3.32
C MET A 44 -19.14 0.43 -3.33
N GLU A 45 -18.28 0.44 -2.29
CA GLU A 45 -17.14 1.35 -2.21
C GLU A 45 -15.92 0.83 -2.99
N SER A 46 -15.81 -0.49 -3.16
CA SER A 46 -14.71 -1.17 -3.84
C SER A 46 -15.12 -2.58 -4.24
N THR A 47 -14.34 -3.21 -5.14
CA THR A 47 -14.57 -4.59 -5.55
C THR A 47 -14.34 -5.57 -4.39
N GLY A 48 -14.90 -6.76 -4.47
CA GLY A 48 -14.65 -7.82 -3.49
C GLY A 48 -13.19 -8.28 -3.49
N LEU A 49 -12.54 -8.26 -4.67
CA LEU A 49 -11.10 -8.56 -4.80
C LEU A 49 -10.25 -7.53 -4.05
N GLU A 50 -10.53 -6.24 -4.19
CA GLU A 50 -9.82 -5.19 -3.44
C GLU A 50 -10.00 -5.34 -1.93
N LYS A 51 -11.23 -5.63 -1.48
CA LYS A 51 -11.52 -5.91 -0.06
C LYS A 51 -10.75 -7.14 0.44
N LEU A 52 -10.68 -8.20 -0.37
CA LEU A 52 -9.94 -9.42 -0.03
C LEU A 52 -8.45 -9.13 0.14
N ILE A 53 -7.84 -8.40 -0.80
CA ILE A 53 -6.43 -8.02 -0.75
C ILE A 53 -6.16 -7.18 0.50
N LYS A 54 -6.95 -6.13 0.72
CA LYS A 54 -6.81 -5.24 1.88
C LYS A 54 -6.91 -6.01 3.20
N THR A 55 -7.96 -6.82 3.34
CA THR A 55 -8.17 -7.65 4.54
C THR A 55 -7.03 -8.66 4.75
N GLY A 56 -6.52 -9.26 3.67
CA GLY A 56 -5.37 -10.15 3.71
C GLY A 56 -4.11 -9.45 4.20
N TYR A 57 -3.82 -8.26 3.69
CA TYR A 57 -2.68 -7.44 4.13
C TYR A 57 -2.80 -7.05 5.60
N GLU A 58 -3.98 -6.59 6.03
CA GLU A 58 -4.25 -6.25 7.44
C GLU A 58 -4.06 -7.46 8.36
N LEU A 59 -4.60 -8.62 7.97
CA LEU A 59 -4.53 -9.85 8.77
C LEU A 59 -3.09 -10.36 8.92
N LEU A 60 -2.29 -10.23 7.86
CA LEU A 60 -0.88 -10.64 7.83
C LEU A 60 0.05 -9.55 8.41
N GLY A 61 -0.47 -8.41 8.77
CA GLY A 61 0.32 -7.28 9.26
C GLY A 61 1.30 -6.76 8.21
N LEU A 62 0.87 -6.70 6.94
CA LEU A 62 1.68 -6.22 5.82
C LEU A 62 1.34 -4.77 5.49
N CYS A 63 2.33 -4.07 4.96
CA CYS A 63 2.15 -2.77 4.32
C CYS A 63 3.05 -2.66 3.08
N THR A 64 2.78 -1.66 2.25
CA THR A 64 3.51 -1.43 1.00
C THR A 64 4.15 -0.06 1.01
N TYR A 65 5.44 0.01 0.67
CA TYR A 65 6.09 1.25 0.30
C TYR A 65 6.51 1.21 -1.17
N PHE A 66 6.79 2.37 -1.74
CA PHE A 66 7.17 2.52 -3.15
C PHE A 66 8.57 3.11 -3.27
N THR A 67 9.27 2.70 -4.31
CA THR A 67 10.43 3.42 -4.83
C THR A 67 10.10 3.93 -6.22
N SER A 68 10.44 5.18 -6.50
CA SER A 68 10.18 5.79 -7.80
C SER A 68 11.45 6.46 -8.30
N GLY A 69 11.90 6.07 -9.46
CA GLY A 69 13.08 6.59 -10.14
C GLY A 69 12.82 6.81 -11.63
N PRO A 70 13.80 7.37 -12.37
CA PRO A 70 13.64 7.64 -13.80
C PRO A 70 13.37 6.42 -14.67
N LYS A 71 13.76 5.24 -14.20
CA LYS A 71 13.66 4.00 -14.98
C LYS A 71 12.45 3.14 -14.59
N GLU A 72 12.10 3.12 -13.32
CA GLU A 72 10.98 2.30 -12.83
C GLU A 72 10.37 2.87 -11.55
N THR A 73 9.10 2.56 -11.35
CA THR A 73 8.41 2.69 -10.06
C THR A 73 8.05 1.28 -9.59
N ARG A 74 8.35 0.96 -8.34
CA ARG A 74 8.16 -0.37 -7.80
C ARG A 74 7.53 -0.35 -6.42
N ALA A 75 6.59 -1.28 -6.19
CA ALA A 75 5.99 -1.55 -4.90
C ALA A 75 6.79 -2.64 -4.16
N TRP A 76 6.96 -2.46 -2.85
CA TRP A 76 7.67 -3.36 -1.97
C TRP A 76 6.81 -3.70 -0.77
N THR A 77 6.53 -4.98 -0.58
CA THR A 77 5.76 -5.45 0.57
C THR A 77 6.69 -5.73 1.75
N ILE A 78 6.35 -5.18 2.89
CA ILE A 78 7.04 -5.36 4.17
C ILE A 78 6.02 -5.66 5.28
N THR A 79 6.49 -6.11 6.43
CA THR A 79 5.65 -6.21 7.63
C THR A 79 5.47 -4.84 8.28
N ASN A 80 4.34 -4.63 8.91
CA ASN A 80 4.12 -3.46 9.77
C ASN A 80 5.25 -3.39 10.82
N SER A 81 5.60 -2.19 11.22
CA SER A 81 6.71 -1.92 12.15
C SER A 81 8.12 -2.24 11.60
N THR A 82 8.28 -2.30 10.28
CA THR A 82 9.60 -2.39 9.63
C THR A 82 10.27 -1.02 9.63
N PHE A 83 11.52 -0.97 10.10
CA PHE A 83 12.34 0.25 10.06
C PHE A 83 12.93 0.50 8.67
N ALA A 84 13.28 1.76 8.38
CA ALA A 84 13.80 2.19 7.08
C ALA A 84 15.04 1.39 6.60
N PRO A 85 16.03 1.03 7.44
CA PRO A 85 17.15 0.19 7.00
C PRO A 85 16.74 -1.22 6.57
N GLU A 86 15.75 -1.82 7.28
CA GLU A 86 15.21 -3.13 6.94
C GLU A 86 14.44 -3.08 5.62
N ALA A 87 13.66 -2.01 5.41
CA ALA A 87 12.97 -1.77 4.14
C ALA A 87 13.99 -1.61 2.99
N ALA A 88 15.04 -0.79 3.17
CA ALA A 88 16.13 -0.67 2.21
C ALA A 88 16.77 -2.03 1.89
N GLY A 89 16.90 -2.90 2.89
CA GLY A 89 17.42 -4.26 2.77
C GLY A 89 16.56 -5.19 1.91
N LYS A 90 15.27 -4.91 1.73
CA LYS A 90 14.40 -5.64 0.80
C LYS A 90 14.77 -5.40 -0.66
N ILE A 91 15.35 -4.24 -0.95
CA ILE A 91 15.83 -3.90 -2.30
C ILE A 91 17.18 -4.57 -2.55
N HIS A 92 18.15 -4.34 -1.64
CA HIS A 92 19.47 -4.93 -1.69
C HIS A 92 20.12 -4.91 -0.30
N THR A 93 20.89 -5.95 0.02
CA THR A 93 21.56 -6.08 1.33
C THR A 93 22.54 -4.94 1.60
N ASP A 94 23.18 -4.40 0.58
CA ASP A 94 24.14 -3.30 0.72
C ASP A 94 23.43 -1.98 1.09
N PHE A 95 22.18 -1.78 0.67
CA PHE A 95 21.38 -0.62 1.07
C PHE A 95 21.13 -0.63 2.57
N LYS A 96 20.89 -1.81 3.16
CA LYS A 96 20.75 -1.95 4.62
C LYS A 96 22.06 -1.67 5.33
N LYS A 97 23.17 -2.24 4.85
CA LYS A 97 24.50 -2.10 5.50
C LYS A 97 24.98 -0.66 5.45
N GLY A 98 24.87 -0.02 4.29
CA GLY A 98 25.32 1.34 4.06
C GLY A 98 24.27 2.41 4.33
N PHE A 99 23.13 2.09 4.94
CA PHE A 99 22.01 3.02 5.14
C PHE A 99 22.45 4.29 5.87
N ILE A 100 22.18 5.44 5.25
CA ILE A 100 22.43 6.77 5.81
C ILE A 100 21.11 7.38 6.27
N ARG A 101 20.17 7.55 5.32
CA ARG A 101 18.83 8.14 5.54
C ARG A 101 17.92 7.77 4.37
N ALA A 102 16.62 8.01 4.54
CA ALA A 102 15.64 7.94 3.47
C ALA A 102 14.96 9.29 3.26
N GLU A 103 14.87 9.74 2.02
CA GLU A 103 13.95 10.80 1.65
C GLU A 103 12.57 10.16 1.46
N THR A 104 11.57 10.62 2.22
CA THR A 104 10.26 9.98 2.32
C THR A 104 9.15 11.00 2.16
N VAL A 105 8.12 10.65 1.40
CA VAL A 105 6.90 11.43 1.23
C VAL A 105 5.72 10.47 1.07
N SER A 106 4.52 10.83 1.51
CA SER A 106 3.36 9.97 1.31
C SER A 106 2.89 10.00 -0.15
N TYR A 107 2.28 8.88 -0.60
CA TYR A 107 1.68 8.78 -1.94
C TYR A 107 0.69 9.92 -2.20
N SER A 108 -0.18 10.24 -1.23
CA SER A 108 -1.18 11.30 -1.37
C SER A 108 -0.55 12.69 -1.57
N GLU A 109 0.55 12.98 -0.88
CA GLU A 109 1.28 14.26 -1.05
C GLU A 109 1.94 14.35 -2.42
N VAL A 110 2.50 13.25 -2.94
CA VAL A 110 3.09 13.21 -4.29
C VAL A 110 2.03 13.43 -5.36
N ILE A 111 0.88 12.77 -5.26
CA ILE A 111 -0.22 12.95 -6.22
C ILE A 111 -0.76 14.39 -6.16
N SER A 112 -1.00 14.91 -4.97
CA SER A 112 -1.50 16.30 -4.78
C SER A 112 -0.52 17.35 -5.30
N ALA A 113 0.78 17.13 -5.14
CA ALA A 113 1.82 18.02 -5.66
C ALA A 113 2.00 17.90 -7.19
N GLY A 114 1.56 16.80 -7.80
CA GLY A 114 1.79 16.49 -9.22
C GLY A 114 3.19 15.93 -9.52
N GLY A 115 3.80 15.22 -8.55
CA GLY A 115 5.02 14.46 -8.71
C GLY A 115 6.07 14.70 -7.61
N TRP A 116 7.08 13.82 -7.57
CA TRP A 116 8.16 13.86 -6.58
C TRP A 116 8.91 15.19 -6.51
N LEU A 117 9.32 15.74 -7.66
CA LEU A 117 10.09 16.98 -7.70
C LEU A 117 9.31 18.15 -7.11
N LYS A 118 8.04 18.28 -7.47
CA LYS A 118 7.17 19.33 -6.93
C LYS A 118 6.90 19.12 -5.43
N ALA A 119 6.69 17.89 -4.98
CA ALA A 119 6.56 17.59 -3.55
C ALA A 119 7.82 18.00 -2.78
N LYS A 120 9.02 17.83 -3.37
CA LYS A 120 10.28 18.26 -2.79
C LYS A 120 10.41 19.79 -2.74
N GLU A 121 10.03 20.49 -3.80
CA GLU A 121 10.00 21.97 -3.86
C GLU A 121 9.04 22.58 -2.84
N LEU A 122 7.91 21.89 -2.58
CA LEU A 122 6.92 22.28 -1.57
C LEU A 122 7.35 21.93 -0.13
N GLY A 123 8.48 21.24 0.05
CA GLY A 123 8.98 20.86 1.36
C GLY A 123 8.29 19.65 1.99
N ASN A 124 7.50 18.87 1.23
CA ASN A 124 6.78 17.71 1.72
C ASN A 124 7.68 16.47 1.89
N VAL A 125 8.86 16.47 1.24
CA VAL A 125 9.82 15.36 1.35
C VAL A 125 10.59 15.47 2.66
N ARG A 126 10.37 14.52 3.56
CA ARG A 126 11.03 14.41 4.86
C ARG A 126 12.34 13.62 4.72
N SER A 127 13.30 13.94 5.58
CA SER A 127 14.54 13.16 5.72
C SER A 127 14.45 12.31 6.98
N GLU A 128 14.35 10.99 6.79
CA GLU A 128 14.10 10.03 7.85
C GLU A 128 15.37 9.19 8.16
N GLY A 129 15.60 8.97 9.44
CA GLY A 129 16.75 8.22 9.95
C GLY A 129 16.48 6.73 10.11
N LYS A 130 17.40 6.06 10.84
CA LYS A 130 17.36 4.61 11.06
C LYS A 130 16.16 4.13 11.88
N ASP A 131 15.65 5.00 12.74
CA ASP A 131 14.53 4.69 13.64
C ASP A 131 13.16 5.01 13.03
N TYR A 132 13.12 5.37 11.75
CA TYR A 132 11.87 5.64 11.06
C TYR A 132 11.13 4.33 10.77
N LEU A 133 9.90 4.24 11.25
CA LEU A 133 8.97 3.16 10.92
C LEU A 133 8.26 3.49 9.62
N VAL A 134 8.48 2.66 8.61
CA VAL A 134 7.88 2.82 7.28
C VAL A 134 6.37 2.66 7.37
N LYS A 135 5.65 3.58 6.74
CA LYS A 135 4.19 3.60 6.69
C LYS A 135 3.68 3.09 5.34
N ASP A 136 2.47 2.56 5.36
CA ASP A 136 1.79 2.17 4.13
C ASP A 136 1.61 3.39 3.20
N GLY A 137 1.95 3.21 1.92
CA GLY A 137 1.90 4.27 0.93
C GLY A 137 3.07 5.26 0.95
N ASP A 138 4.13 5.03 1.75
CA ASP A 138 5.33 5.85 1.66
C ASP A 138 6.03 5.66 0.32
N ILE A 139 6.44 6.77 -0.32
CA ILE A 139 7.36 6.77 -1.45
C ILE A 139 8.74 7.14 -0.91
N MET A 140 9.72 6.28 -1.13
CA MET A 140 11.02 6.36 -0.45
C MET A 140 12.18 6.35 -1.44
N ASN A 141 13.17 7.22 -1.20
CA ASN A 141 14.46 7.21 -1.86
C ASN A 141 15.55 7.00 -0.80
N PHE A 142 16.24 5.86 -0.86
CA PHE A 142 17.26 5.48 0.12
C PHE A 142 18.62 6.03 -0.27
N LEU A 143 19.26 6.73 0.66
CA LEU A 143 20.64 7.16 0.53
C LEU A 143 21.53 6.24 1.37
N PHE A 144 22.54 5.68 0.74
CA PHE A 144 23.49 4.74 1.38
C PHE A 144 24.91 4.99 0.90
N SER A 145 25.87 4.58 1.73
CA SER A 145 27.28 4.52 1.37
C SER A 145 27.60 3.12 0.81
N SER A 146 28.32 3.06 -0.29
CA SER A 146 28.94 1.84 -0.83
C SER A 146 30.22 1.51 -0.10
#